data_400d10a43269e40e45cfd04e9ab3fa8b
#
_entry.id   400d10a43269e40e45cfd04e9ab3fa8b
#
_cell.length_a   1.000
_cell.length_b   1.000
_cell.length_c   1.000
_cell.angle_alpha   90.00
_cell.angle_beta   90.00
_cell.angle_gamma   90.00
#
_symmetry.space_group_name_H-M   'P 1'
#
loop_
_entity.id
_entity.type
_entity.pdbx_description
1 polymer ?
#
loop_
_entity_poly.entity_id
_entity_poly.type
_entity_poly.pdbx_seq_one_letter_code
_entity_poly.pdbx_strand_id
1 'polypeptide(L)'
;MRFPFFRNRDSVKNGILISIRRTGDGFHPGLFNDTMEALLDEPVHSAEDVGKLGIMAGDFVCFDPRTVVTKSGYIKSRFLDDKLSTCILLGYAKYLKEEQVQPKRQVYILITSYEEVGHGGAASIPENVEEMISVDMGCVGEGLGCDETMVSICAKDSMGPYDYQVISRMVELAKEQSIGFAVDIYPHYGSDVDAALKAGYDIRHGLIGPGVYASHGYERSHRLGAENTFRLLCAYTVA
;
A
#
# COMPACT_ATOMS: atom_id res chain seq x y z
N MET A 1 -1.41 -21.05 13.93
CA MET A 1 -1.59 -19.62 13.54
C MET A 1 -3.07 -19.33 13.71
N ARG A 2 -3.49 -18.35 14.48
CA ARG A 2 -4.92 -18.04 14.69
C ARG A 2 -5.32 -16.97 13.68
N PHE A 3 -6.32 -17.22 12.86
CA PHE A 3 -6.91 -16.25 11.93
C PHE A 3 -8.31 -15.91 12.42
N PRO A 4 -8.64 -14.63 12.64
CA PRO A 4 -10.01 -14.24 12.89
C PRO A 4 -10.83 -14.30 11.59
N PHE A 5 -12.01 -14.91 11.65
CA PHE A 5 -13.03 -14.73 10.64
C PHE A 5 -13.88 -13.52 11.00
N PHE A 6 -14.05 -12.60 10.07
CA PHE A 6 -14.93 -11.45 10.23
C PHE A 6 -16.26 -11.74 9.56
N ARG A 7 -17.32 -11.78 10.35
CA ARG A 7 -18.68 -11.79 9.89
C ARG A 7 -19.37 -10.54 10.40
N ASN A 8 -19.75 -9.63 9.52
CA ASN A 8 -20.39 -8.35 9.85
C ASN A 8 -19.62 -7.48 10.88
N ARG A 9 -19.80 -6.18 10.83
CA ARG A 9 -19.02 -5.16 11.59
C ARG A 9 -18.87 -5.38 13.10
N ASP A 10 -19.61 -6.32 13.71
CA ASP A 10 -19.70 -6.44 15.16
C ASP A 10 -19.30 -7.79 15.78
N SER A 11 -18.79 -8.75 15.00
CA SER A 11 -18.38 -10.04 15.60
C SER A 11 -17.10 -10.60 15.01
N VAL A 12 -15.99 -10.42 15.71
CA VAL A 12 -14.78 -11.21 15.54
C VAL A 12 -15.05 -12.58 16.18
N LYS A 13 -15.23 -13.64 15.42
CA LYS A 13 -15.20 -14.99 15.97
C LYS A 13 -13.76 -15.42 16.15
N ASN A 14 -13.27 -15.30 17.37
CA ASN A 14 -11.95 -15.76 17.78
C ASN A 14 -11.92 -17.30 17.80
N GLY A 15 -10.98 -17.88 17.08
CA GLY A 15 -10.47 -19.19 17.44
C GLY A 15 -10.52 -20.32 16.42
N ILE A 16 -10.91 -20.09 15.16
CA ILE A 16 -10.74 -21.15 14.14
C ILE A 16 -9.31 -21.05 13.60
N LEU A 17 -8.54 -22.11 13.82
CA LEU A 17 -7.21 -22.24 13.22
C LEU A 17 -7.37 -22.67 11.76
N ILE A 18 -6.61 -22.04 10.89
CA ILE A 18 -6.64 -22.32 9.45
C ILE A 18 -5.23 -22.66 9.00
N SER A 19 -5.10 -23.75 8.30
CA SER A 19 -3.91 -24.07 7.53
C SER A 19 -4.18 -23.73 6.06
N ILE A 20 -3.31 -22.94 5.45
CA ILE A 20 -3.40 -22.65 4.03
C ILE A 20 -2.42 -23.53 3.30
N ARG A 21 -2.92 -24.30 2.35
CA ARG A 21 -2.12 -25.13 1.46
C ARG A 21 -2.34 -24.73 0.01
N ARG A 22 -1.37 -25.04 -0.83
CA ARG A 22 -1.49 -24.95 -2.27
C ARG A 22 -2.20 -26.20 -2.80
N THR A 23 -3.17 -26.00 -3.68
CA THR A 23 -3.79 -27.08 -4.45
C THR A 23 -3.07 -27.20 -5.81
N GLY A 24 -2.77 -28.42 -6.24
CA GLY A 24 -2.12 -28.70 -7.54
C GLY A 24 -0.71 -29.27 -7.44
N ASP A 25 -0.19 -29.72 -8.54
CA ASP A 25 1.01 -30.55 -8.72
C ASP A 25 2.37 -29.81 -8.64
N GLY A 26 2.43 -28.74 -7.90
CA GLY A 26 3.72 -28.19 -7.43
C GLY A 26 4.54 -27.38 -8.43
N PHE A 27 4.14 -27.20 -9.69
CA PHE A 27 5.02 -26.68 -10.75
C PHE A 27 4.70 -25.27 -11.28
N HIS A 28 3.85 -24.47 -10.63
CA HIS A 28 3.62 -23.09 -11.05
C HIS A 28 4.39 -22.09 -10.19
N PRO A 29 5.15 -21.17 -10.80
CA PRO A 29 6.02 -20.23 -10.09
C PRO A 29 5.29 -19.01 -9.49
N GLY A 30 4.00 -19.10 -9.16
CA GLY A 30 3.22 -18.05 -8.52
C GLY A 30 2.26 -18.58 -7.47
N LEU A 31 2.00 -17.81 -6.42
CA LEU A 31 0.87 -18.02 -5.52
C LEU A 31 -0.34 -17.33 -6.17
N PHE A 32 -1.20 -18.10 -6.83
CA PHE A 32 -2.48 -17.60 -7.33
C PHE A 32 -3.57 -17.93 -6.32
N ASN A 33 -4.49 -17.01 -6.07
CA ASN A 33 -5.60 -17.16 -5.11
C ASN A 33 -6.46 -18.41 -5.41
N ASP A 34 -6.62 -18.75 -6.67
CA ASP A 34 -7.38 -19.91 -7.16
C ASP A 34 -6.66 -21.27 -6.94
N THR A 35 -5.38 -21.24 -6.54
CA THR A 35 -4.61 -22.45 -6.17
C THR A 35 -4.42 -22.61 -4.67
N MET A 36 -5.08 -21.79 -3.87
CA MET A 36 -4.99 -21.80 -2.42
C MET A 36 -6.31 -22.28 -1.80
N GLU A 37 -6.24 -23.05 -0.75
CA GLU A 37 -7.39 -23.38 0.07
C GLU A 37 -7.10 -23.19 1.56
N ALA A 38 -8.11 -22.76 2.29
CA ALA A 38 -8.08 -22.62 3.73
C ALA A 38 -8.61 -23.90 4.37
N LEU A 39 -7.76 -24.64 5.09
CA LEU A 39 -8.16 -25.79 5.87
C LEU A 39 -8.52 -25.34 7.28
N LEU A 40 -9.70 -25.71 7.72
CA LEU A 40 -10.15 -25.43 9.09
C LEU A 40 -9.60 -26.51 10.01
N ASP A 41 -9.01 -26.14 11.15
CA ASP A 41 -8.60 -27.07 12.20
C ASP A 41 -9.81 -27.41 13.09
N GLU A 42 -10.93 -27.78 12.44
CA GLU A 42 -12.21 -28.18 13.01
C GLU A 42 -12.70 -29.46 12.34
N PRO A 43 -13.50 -30.30 13.03
CA PRO A 43 -14.02 -31.54 12.45
C PRO A 43 -15.14 -31.29 11.45
N VAL A 44 -14.81 -30.71 10.32
CA VAL A 44 -15.72 -30.37 9.21
C VAL A 44 -15.42 -31.24 8.01
N HIS A 45 -16.44 -31.81 7.38
CA HIS A 45 -16.31 -32.74 6.24
C HIS A 45 -17.23 -32.35 5.08
N SER A 46 -18.04 -31.29 5.25
CA SER A 46 -19.02 -30.85 4.26
C SER A 46 -19.22 -29.33 4.33
N ALA A 47 -19.79 -28.75 3.27
CA ALA A 47 -20.21 -27.34 3.26
C ALA A 47 -21.26 -27.05 4.35
N GLU A 48 -22.11 -28.04 4.68
CA GLU A 48 -23.08 -27.90 5.77
C GLU A 48 -22.37 -27.75 7.12
N ASP A 49 -21.32 -28.54 7.37
CA ASP A 49 -20.57 -28.46 8.63
C ASP A 49 -19.85 -27.11 8.76
N VAL A 50 -19.26 -26.63 7.64
CA VAL A 50 -18.67 -25.28 7.58
C VAL A 50 -19.72 -24.21 7.87
N GLY A 51 -20.92 -24.35 7.28
CA GLY A 51 -22.05 -23.44 7.54
C GLY A 51 -22.50 -23.43 9.00
N LYS A 52 -22.45 -24.57 9.71
CA LYS A 52 -22.75 -24.66 11.16
C LYS A 52 -21.77 -23.85 12.01
N LEU A 53 -20.52 -23.68 11.55
CA LEU A 53 -19.55 -22.78 12.17
C LEU A 53 -19.86 -21.29 11.90
N GLY A 54 -20.85 -21.04 11.04
CA GLY A 54 -21.26 -19.72 10.63
C GLY A 54 -20.34 -19.10 9.57
N ILE A 55 -19.61 -19.91 8.84
CA ILE A 55 -18.73 -19.52 7.73
C ILE A 55 -19.48 -19.71 6.43
N MET A 56 -19.43 -18.74 5.54
CA MET A 56 -20.11 -18.78 4.24
C MET A 56 -19.30 -18.11 3.14
N ALA A 57 -19.69 -18.34 1.88
CA ALA A 57 -19.09 -17.65 0.76
C ALA A 57 -19.25 -16.12 0.92
N GLY A 58 -18.16 -15.38 0.70
CA GLY A 58 -18.08 -13.93 0.91
C GLY A 58 -17.50 -13.53 2.27
N ASP A 59 -17.23 -14.47 3.18
CA ASP A 59 -16.49 -14.17 4.40
C ASP A 59 -15.00 -13.94 4.10
N PHE A 60 -14.35 -13.08 4.88
CA PHE A 60 -12.94 -12.74 4.74
C PHE A 60 -12.06 -13.62 5.61
N VAL A 61 -10.94 -14.04 5.05
CA VAL A 61 -9.84 -14.69 5.79
C VAL A 61 -8.74 -13.66 5.98
N CYS A 62 -8.50 -13.25 7.22
CA CYS A 62 -7.46 -12.27 7.54
C CYS A 62 -6.20 -12.97 8.04
N PHE A 63 -5.07 -12.64 7.44
CA PHE A 63 -3.77 -13.08 7.91
C PHE A 63 -3.29 -12.22 9.07
N ASP A 64 -2.65 -12.86 10.06
CA ASP A 64 -1.94 -12.14 11.11
C ASP A 64 -0.80 -11.29 10.48
N PRO A 65 -0.74 -9.98 10.72
CA PRO A 65 0.28 -9.11 10.14
C PRO A 65 1.69 -9.43 10.61
N ARG A 66 1.89 -10.02 11.79
CA ARG A 66 3.19 -10.41 12.38
C ARG A 66 4.23 -9.29 12.34
N THR A 67 3.83 -8.09 12.72
CA THR A 67 4.69 -6.91 12.64
C THR A 67 5.89 -7.03 13.56
N VAL A 68 7.09 -6.80 13.00
CA VAL A 68 8.36 -6.79 13.71
C VAL A 68 9.17 -5.58 13.25
N VAL A 69 9.64 -4.79 14.20
CA VAL A 69 10.62 -3.73 13.96
C VAL A 69 11.95 -4.16 14.54
N THR A 70 12.97 -4.26 13.69
CA THR A 70 14.31 -4.68 14.10
C THR A 70 15.09 -3.52 14.73
N LYS A 71 16.13 -3.84 15.51
CA LYS A 71 17.05 -2.82 16.05
C LYS A 71 17.77 -2.02 14.95
N SER A 72 18.01 -2.62 13.80
CA SER A 72 18.62 -1.99 12.63
C SER A 72 17.66 -1.12 11.81
N GLY A 73 16.38 -1.05 12.18
CA GLY A 73 15.40 -0.17 11.56
C GLY A 73 14.52 -0.82 10.49
N TYR A 74 14.70 -2.10 10.15
CA TYR A 74 13.80 -2.79 9.25
C TYR A 74 12.44 -3.03 9.89
N ILE A 75 11.41 -2.82 9.09
CA ILE A 75 10.01 -3.07 9.41
C ILE A 75 9.56 -4.26 8.56
N LYS A 76 9.10 -5.31 9.22
CA LYS A 76 8.57 -6.51 8.55
C LYS A 76 7.13 -6.71 9.00
N SER A 77 6.23 -6.85 8.06
CA SER A 77 4.81 -7.09 8.34
C SER A 77 4.11 -7.58 7.07
N ARG A 78 2.92 -8.12 7.18
CA ARG A 78 1.96 -8.08 6.07
C ARG A 78 1.31 -6.71 6.05
N PHE A 79 0.84 -6.31 4.89
CA PHE A 79 0.05 -5.09 4.69
C PHE A 79 0.83 -3.78 4.98
N LEU A 80 2.15 -3.77 4.75
CA LEU A 80 2.90 -2.52 4.65
C LEU A 80 2.45 -1.74 3.41
N ASP A 81 2.12 -2.47 2.39
CA ASP A 81 1.36 -2.07 1.23
C ASP A 81 -0.15 -2.17 1.56
N ASP A 82 -0.90 -1.05 1.83
CA ASP A 82 -0.30 0.27 1.90
C ASP A 82 -0.59 0.96 3.25
N LYS A 83 -0.47 0.22 4.35
CA LYS A 83 -0.60 0.80 5.70
C LYS A 83 0.61 1.65 6.12
N LEU A 84 1.79 1.40 5.51
CA LEU A 84 2.99 2.18 5.85
C LEU A 84 2.82 3.62 5.36
N SER A 85 2.37 3.82 4.13
CA SER A 85 2.14 5.16 3.58
C SER A 85 0.94 5.85 4.22
N THR A 86 -0.10 5.09 4.56
CA THR A 86 -1.18 5.61 5.42
C THR A 86 -0.64 6.18 6.74
N CYS A 87 0.28 5.47 7.40
CA CYS A 87 0.93 5.97 8.61
C CYS A 87 1.79 7.22 8.35
N ILE A 88 2.48 7.30 7.20
CA ILE A 88 3.24 8.48 6.80
C ILE A 88 2.32 9.68 6.62
N LEU A 89 1.18 9.51 5.94
CA LEU A 89 0.18 10.57 5.75
C LEU A 89 -0.42 11.06 7.07
N LEU A 90 -0.73 10.14 7.99
CA LEU A 90 -1.20 10.52 9.34
C LEU A 90 -0.10 11.23 10.14
N GLY A 91 1.15 10.80 10.01
CA GLY A 91 2.32 11.47 10.57
C GLY A 91 2.51 12.89 10.02
N TYR A 92 2.31 13.05 8.72
CA TYR A 92 2.33 14.36 8.06
C TYR A 92 1.22 15.30 8.58
N ALA A 93 -0.01 14.81 8.67
CA ALA A 93 -1.11 15.61 9.23
C ALA A 93 -0.85 16.03 10.69
N LYS A 94 -0.28 15.13 11.49
CA LYS A 94 0.14 15.41 12.86
C LYS A 94 1.23 16.48 12.90
N TYR A 95 2.26 16.35 12.06
CA TYR A 95 3.36 17.30 11.94
C TYR A 95 2.84 18.72 11.60
N LEU A 96 2.00 18.85 10.59
CA LEU A 96 1.43 20.15 10.22
C LEU A 96 0.70 20.80 11.40
N LYS A 97 -0.03 20.00 12.17
CA LYS A 97 -0.81 20.50 13.32
C LYS A 97 0.07 20.88 14.51
N GLU A 98 1.01 20.02 14.89
CA GLU A 98 1.84 20.22 16.10
C GLU A 98 2.90 21.29 15.91
N GLU A 99 3.54 21.33 14.75
CA GLU A 99 4.56 22.33 14.41
C GLU A 99 3.95 23.61 13.80
N GLN A 100 2.62 23.69 13.68
CA GLN A 100 1.89 24.83 13.10
C GLN A 100 2.38 25.22 11.69
N VAL A 101 2.80 24.22 10.91
CA VAL A 101 3.27 24.41 9.54
C VAL A 101 2.08 24.55 8.61
N GLN A 102 2.13 25.59 7.75
CA GLN A 102 1.09 25.84 6.76
C GLN A 102 1.60 25.41 5.37
N PRO A 103 0.97 24.43 4.72
CA PRO A 103 1.24 24.13 3.32
C PRO A 103 0.94 25.34 2.42
N LYS A 104 1.68 25.49 1.33
CA LYS A 104 1.44 26.57 0.35
C LYS A 104 0.09 26.46 -0.37
N ARG A 105 -0.47 25.27 -0.42
CA ARG A 105 -1.77 24.97 -1.05
C ARG A 105 -2.66 24.27 -0.04
N GLN A 106 -3.95 24.28 -0.29
CA GLN A 106 -4.88 23.44 0.45
C GLN A 106 -4.57 21.97 0.17
N VAL A 107 -4.37 21.19 1.21
CA VAL A 107 -4.05 19.77 1.13
C VAL A 107 -5.22 18.96 1.65
N TYR A 108 -5.64 17.99 0.87
CA TYR A 108 -6.58 16.96 1.26
C TYR A 108 -5.84 15.65 1.41
N ILE A 109 -6.12 14.91 2.45
CA ILE A 109 -5.63 13.53 2.63
C ILE A 109 -6.82 12.61 2.42
N LEU A 110 -6.76 11.81 1.36
CA LEU A 110 -7.76 10.82 1.02
C LEU A 110 -7.19 9.44 1.33
N ILE A 111 -7.83 8.72 2.25
CA ILE A 111 -7.50 7.31 2.54
C ILE A 111 -8.63 6.47 1.97
N THR A 112 -8.32 5.70 0.96
CA THR A 112 -9.27 4.90 0.19
C THR A 112 -9.41 3.49 0.74
N SER A 113 -10.43 2.77 0.30
CA SER A 113 -10.68 1.40 0.74
C SER A 113 -10.70 0.37 -0.40
N TYR A 114 -10.60 0.82 -1.66
CA TYR A 114 -10.66 -0.03 -2.85
C TYR A 114 -9.42 0.12 -3.76
N GLU A 115 -8.30 0.61 -3.24
CA GLU A 115 -7.08 0.80 -4.00
C GLU A 115 -6.58 -0.54 -4.55
N GLU A 116 -6.46 -1.57 -3.72
CA GLU A 116 -5.96 -2.92 -4.02
C GLU A 116 -6.76 -3.70 -5.09
N VAL A 117 -7.90 -3.16 -5.47
CA VAL A 117 -8.75 -3.69 -6.55
C VAL A 117 -8.99 -2.67 -7.66
N GLY A 118 -8.17 -1.61 -7.70
CA GLY A 118 -7.99 -0.71 -8.84
C GLY A 118 -9.05 0.39 -8.99
N HIS A 119 -9.76 0.79 -7.92
CA HIS A 119 -10.73 1.89 -8.01
C HIS A 119 -10.92 2.74 -6.74
N GLY A 120 -9.90 2.78 -5.86
CA GLY A 120 -9.95 3.58 -4.64
C GLY A 120 -10.05 5.09 -4.89
N GLY A 121 -9.25 5.63 -5.81
CA GLY A 121 -9.24 7.04 -6.19
C GLY A 121 -10.31 7.47 -7.19
N ALA A 122 -11.25 6.60 -7.57
CA ALA A 122 -12.24 6.87 -8.61
C ALA A 122 -13.35 7.84 -8.21
N ALA A 123 -13.45 8.24 -6.94
CA ALA A 123 -14.48 9.12 -6.43
C ALA A 123 -14.03 9.96 -5.23
N SER A 124 -14.85 10.90 -4.83
CA SER A 124 -14.66 11.74 -3.63
C SER A 124 -13.47 12.72 -3.69
N ILE A 125 -12.90 12.95 -4.88
CA ILE A 125 -11.90 13.99 -5.07
C ILE A 125 -12.64 15.35 -5.11
N PRO A 126 -12.26 16.33 -4.27
CA PRO A 126 -12.86 17.66 -4.31
C PRO A 126 -12.66 18.36 -5.67
N GLU A 127 -13.67 19.10 -6.13
CA GLU A 127 -13.66 19.78 -7.45
C GLU A 127 -12.50 20.75 -7.66
N ASN A 128 -11.95 21.32 -6.58
CA ASN A 128 -10.85 22.27 -6.61
C ASN A 128 -9.46 21.62 -6.57
N VAL A 129 -9.37 20.30 -6.68
CA VAL A 129 -8.07 19.60 -6.72
C VAL A 129 -7.51 19.65 -8.13
N GLU A 130 -6.33 20.23 -8.27
CA GLU A 130 -5.58 20.33 -9.53
C GLU A 130 -4.45 19.30 -9.64
N GLU A 131 -4.08 18.70 -8.50
CA GLU A 131 -2.94 17.79 -8.44
C GLU A 131 -3.18 16.70 -7.39
N MET A 132 -2.93 15.47 -7.76
CA MET A 132 -3.07 14.31 -6.88
C MET A 132 -1.79 13.49 -6.85
N ILE A 133 -1.31 13.20 -5.65
CA ILE A 133 -0.14 12.38 -5.43
C ILE A 133 -0.57 11.12 -4.69
N SER A 134 -0.44 9.96 -5.31
CA SER A 134 -0.50 8.69 -4.57
C SER A 134 0.74 8.58 -3.68
N VAL A 135 0.52 8.39 -2.40
CA VAL A 135 1.56 7.99 -1.46
C VAL A 135 1.32 6.52 -1.18
N ASP A 136 1.99 5.70 -1.95
CA ASP A 136 1.84 4.25 -2.00
C ASP A 136 3.19 3.59 -1.68
N MET A 137 3.55 2.47 -2.24
CA MET A 137 4.85 1.85 -2.03
C MET A 137 5.72 1.89 -3.29
N GLY A 138 7.03 1.90 -3.12
CA GLY A 138 8.00 1.67 -4.19
C GLY A 138 8.39 0.20 -4.26
N CYS A 139 8.35 -0.39 -5.45
CA CYS A 139 8.81 -1.76 -5.63
C CYS A 139 10.32 -1.88 -5.38
N VAL A 140 10.71 -2.90 -4.63
CA VAL A 140 12.11 -3.27 -4.42
C VAL A 140 12.37 -4.63 -5.04
N GLY A 141 13.35 -4.72 -5.93
CA GLY A 141 13.68 -5.97 -6.62
C GLY A 141 14.75 -5.82 -7.66
N GLU A 142 15.04 -6.91 -8.34
CA GLU A 142 16.03 -6.94 -9.41
C GLU A 142 15.64 -5.99 -10.56
N GLY A 143 16.58 -5.20 -11.03
CA GLY A 143 16.37 -4.24 -12.12
C GLY A 143 15.73 -2.90 -11.70
N LEU A 144 15.44 -2.71 -10.41
CA LEU A 144 14.93 -1.46 -9.86
C LEU A 144 16.01 -0.72 -9.07
N GLY A 145 15.94 0.61 -9.06
CA GLY A 145 16.89 1.47 -8.35
C GLY A 145 16.53 1.68 -6.87
N CYS A 146 15.26 1.50 -6.52
CA CYS A 146 14.78 1.68 -5.15
C CYS A 146 15.16 0.51 -4.24
N ASP A 147 15.58 0.82 -3.03
CA ASP A 147 15.69 -0.12 -1.92
C ASP A 147 14.79 0.32 -0.75
N GLU A 148 14.76 -0.48 0.32
CA GLU A 148 13.87 -0.23 1.47
C GLU A 148 14.23 1.06 2.24
N THR A 149 15.40 1.63 2.03
CA THR A 149 15.86 2.84 2.73
C THR A 149 15.54 4.14 1.98
N MET A 150 15.03 4.03 0.77
CA MET A 150 14.76 5.15 -0.13
C MET A 150 13.28 5.48 -0.22
N VAL A 151 12.97 6.70 -0.67
CA VAL A 151 11.68 6.99 -1.27
C VAL A 151 11.73 6.69 -2.76
N SER A 152 10.77 5.95 -3.26
CA SER A 152 10.54 5.79 -4.68
C SER A 152 9.81 7.01 -5.25
N ILE A 153 10.23 7.47 -6.42
CA ILE A 153 9.51 8.42 -7.25
C ILE A 153 9.21 7.67 -8.56
N CYS A 154 7.96 7.31 -8.80
CA CYS A 154 7.59 6.55 -9.98
C CYS A 154 7.47 7.47 -11.19
N ALA A 155 8.25 7.23 -12.24
CA ALA A 155 8.18 8.01 -13.48
C ALA A 155 7.09 7.50 -14.41
N LYS A 156 6.79 6.19 -14.36
CA LYS A 156 5.80 5.53 -15.20
C LYS A 156 5.39 4.20 -14.58
N ASP A 157 4.14 3.87 -14.70
CA ASP A 157 3.61 2.53 -14.38
C ASP A 157 2.96 1.84 -15.60
N SER A 158 2.11 0.83 -15.35
CA SER A 158 1.43 0.09 -16.42
C SER A 158 0.37 0.92 -17.16
N MET A 159 -0.13 2.00 -16.55
CA MET A 159 -1.17 2.86 -17.13
C MET A 159 -0.60 4.03 -17.95
N GLY A 160 0.66 4.37 -17.75
CA GLY A 160 1.30 5.44 -18.51
C GLY A 160 2.34 6.24 -17.71
N PRO A 161 2.89 7.29 -18.31
CA PRO A 161 3.79 8.20 -17.61
C PRO A 161 3.01 9.06 -16.61
N TYR A 162 3.61 9.32 -15.47
CA TYR A 162 3.17 10.35 -14.53
C TYR A 162 3.48 11.75 -15.06
N ASP A 163 2.85 12.78 -14.50
CA ASP A 163 3.06 14.16 -14.92
C ASP A 163 4.54 14.55 -14.78
N TYR A 164 5.15 14.96 -15.90
CA TYR A 164 6.58 15.25 -15.96
C TYR A 164 7.00 16.40 -15.03
N GLN A 165 6.16 17.43 -14.88
CA GLN A 165 6.50 18.57 -14.04
C GLN A 165 6.45 18.19 -12.56
N VAL A 166 5.45 17.38 -12.17
CA VAL A 166 5.32 16.84 -10.81
C VAL A 166 6.54 16.00 -10.45
N ILE A 167 6.88 15.02 -11.32
CA ILE A 167 8.01 14.13 -11.09
C ILE A 167 9.34 14.89 -11.07
N SER A 168 9.56 15.80 -12.02
CA SER A 168 10.79 16.59 -12.07
C SER A 168 10.96 17.45 -10.82
N ARG A 169 9.88 18.08 -10.34
CA ARG A 169 9.92 18.87 -9.11
C ARG A 169 10.23 18.03 -7.87
N MET A 170 9.68 16.84 -7.76
CA MET A 170 10.00 15.91 -6.67
C MET A 170 11.47 15.48 -6.68
N VAL A 171 12.02 15.19 -7.86
CA VAL A 171 13.45 14.84 -8.02
C VAL A 171 14.36 16.02 -7.65
N GLU A 172 14.02 17.25 -8.05
CA GLU A 172 14.75 18.46 -7.66
C GLU A 172 14.78 18.63 -6.15
N LEU A 173 13.62 18.56 -5.51
CA LEU A 173 13.49 18.70 -4.05
C LEU A 173 14.24 17.60 -3.30
N ALA A 174 14.20 16.37 -3.79
CA ALA A 174 14.93 15.28 -3.19
C ALA A 174 16.45 15.52 -3.24
N LYS A 175 16.96 16.05 -4.37
CA LYS A 175 18.38 16.45 -4.50
C LYS A 175 18.73 17.64 -3.61
N GLU A 176 17.93 18.69 -3.63
CA GLU A 176 18.14 19.93 -2.84
C GLU A 176 18.24 19.63 -1.34
N GLN A 177 17.40 18.69 -0.85
CA GLN A 177 17.32 18.35 0.57
C GLN A 177 18.12 17.10 0.96
N SER A 178 18.91 16.55 0.05
CA SER A 178 19.69 15.32 0.29
C SER A 178 18.81 14.18 0.86
N ILE A 179 17.64 13.99 0.24
CA ILE A 179 16.74 12.86 0.53
C ILE A 179 17.21 11.65 -0.27
N GLY A 180 17.28 10.48 0.35
CA GLY A 180 17.58 9.22 -0.36
C GLY A 180 16.39 8.81 -1.23
N PHE A 181 16.56 8.77 -2.55
CA PHE A 181 15.49 8.45 -3.50
C PHE A 181 15.98 7.61 -4.67
N ALA A 182 15.04 6.96 -5.35
CA ALA A 182 15.23 6.39 -6.66
C ALA A 182 14.08 6.81 -7.60
N VAL A 183 14.35 6.83 -8.91
CA VAL A 183 13.33 7.03 -9.93
C VAL A 183 13.23 5.75 -10.74
N ASP A 184 12.06 5.13 -10.72
CA ASP A 184 11.85 3.83 -11.34
C ASP A 184 10.62 3.81 -12.25
N ILE A 185 10.52 2.76 -13.06
CA ILE A 185 9.40 2.43 -13.94
C ILE A 185 8.85 1.07 -13.53
N TYR A 186 7.54 0.99 -13.31
CA TYR A 186 6.86 -0.22 -12.85
C TYR A 186 5.91 -0.78 -13.92
N PRO A 187 6.30 -1.82 -14.67
CA PRO A 187 5.48 -2.34 -15.78
C PRO A 187 4.21 -3.07 -15.35
N HIS A 188 4.11 -3.46 -14.07
CA HIS A 188 2.98 -4.20 -13.50
C HIS A 188 2.53 -3.55 -12.19
N TYR A 189 2.09 -2.30 -12.27
CA TYR A 189 1.73 -1.48 -11.14
C TYR A 189 0.62 -0.50 -11.54
N GLY A 190 -0.22 -0.13 -10.61
CA GLY A 190 -1.20 0.94 -10.73
C GLY A 190 -1.42 1.57 -9.36
N SER A 191 -2.09 2.71 -9.31
CA SER A 191 -2.36 3.42 -8.07
C SER A 191 -3.68 4.19 -8.12
N ASP A 192 -4.06 4.79 -7.02
CA ASP A 192 -5.29 5.58 -6.91
C ASP A 192 -5.38 6.73 -7.92
N VAL A 193 -4.26 7.32 -8.33
CA VAL A 193 -4.30 8.39 -9.34
C VAL A 193 -4.69 7.86 -10.71
N ASP A 194 -4.34 6.62 -11.05
CA ASP A 194 -4.79 5.99 -12.29
C ASP A 194 -6.30 5.76 -12.30
N ALA A 195 -6.85 5.35 -11.16
CA ALA A 195 -8.28 5.21 -10.97
C ALA A 195 -9.00 6.56 -11.12
N ALA A 196 -8.41 7.64 -10.59
CA ALA A 196 -8.93 8.99 -10.75
C ALA A 196 -8.96 9.45 -12.21
N LEU A 197 -7.85 9.27 -12.95
CA LEU A 197 -7.80 9.62 -14.38
C LEU A 197 -8.81 8.83 -15.20
N LYS A 198 -8.93 7.52 -14.95
CA LYS A 198 -9.93 6.66 -15.60
C LYS A 198 -11.37 7.10 -15.30
N ALA A 199 -11.62 7.64 -14.11
CA ALA A 199 -12.93 8.17 -13.72
C ALA A 199 -13.24 9.53 -14.35
N GLY A 200 -12.28 10.14 -15.05
CA GLY A 200 -12.47 11.39 -15.82
C GLY A 200 -12.00 12.66 -15.09
N TYR A 201 -11.25 12.52 -13.99
CA TYR A 201 -10.62 13.68 -13.36
C TYR A 201 -9.42 14.15 -14.21
N ASP A 202 -9.43 15.41 -14.63
CA ASP A 202 -8.33 16.04 -15.37
C ASP A 202 -7.38 16.74 -14.39
N ILE A 203 -6.49 15.97 -13.78
CA ILE A 203 -5.57 16.43 -12.73
C ILE A 203 -4.13 16.04 -13.04
N ARG A 204 -3.17 16.86 -12.65
CA ARG A 204 -1.75 16.48 -12.66
C ARG A 204 -1.52 15.43 -11.58
N HIS A 205 -0.65 14.49 -11.83
CA HIS A 205 -0.51 13.34 -10.96
C HIS A 205 0.92 12.85 -10.78
N GLY A 206 1.17 12.24 -9.64
CA GLY A 206 2.43 11.63 -9.27
C GLY A 206 2.25 10.44 -8.34
N LEU A 207 3.30 9.68 -8.17
CA LEU A 207 3.36 8.56 -7.24
C LEU A 207 4.71 8.56 -6.52
N ILE A 208 4.67 8.54 -5.20
CA ILE A 208 5.83 8.34 -4.33
C ILE A 208 5.51 7.32 -3.24
N GLY A 209 6.54 6.75 -2.65
CA GLY A 209 6.35 5.89 -1.48
C GLY A 209 7.62 5.27 -0.95
N PRO A 210 7.60 4.71 0.26
CA PRO A 210 8.76 3.99 0.79
C PRO A 210 9.02 2.72 0.01
N GLY A 211 10.29 2.33 -0.14
CA GLY A 211 10.62 1.05 -0.74
C GLY A 211 10.07 -0.11 0.10
N VAL A 212 9.32 -1.00 -0.54
CA VAL A 212 8.76 -2.22 0.07
C VAL A 212 9.15 -3.44 -0.76
N TYR A 213 9.80 -4.40 -0.13
CA TYR A 213 10.15 -5.69 -0.72
C TYR A 213 9.06 -6.71 -0.45
N ALA A 214 8.78 -7.58 -1.42
CA ALA A 214 7.80 -8.66 -1.36
C ALA A 214 6.36 -8.17 -1.10
N SER A 215 5.95 -7.06 -1.76
CA SER A 215 4.56 -6.58 -1.75
C SER A 215 3.55 -7.70 -1.97
N HIS A 216 2.41 -7.63 -1.31
CA HIS A 216 1.35 -8.65 -1.22
C HIS A 216 1.78 -9.97 -0.54
N GLY A 217 2.99 -10.00 0.06
CA GLY A 217 3.51 -11.14 0.80
C GLY A 217 3.72 -10.86 2.29
N TYR A 218 4.81 -11.37 2.85
CA TYR A 218 5.36 -10.94 4.14
C TYR A 218 6.44 -9.91 3.87
N GLU A 219 6.05 -8.68 3.91
CA GLU A 219 6.75 -7.54 3.36
C GLU A 219 7.87 -7.04 4.27
N ARG A 220 8.79 -6.31 3.65
CA ARG A 220 9.90 -5.66 4.34
C ARG A 220 10.10 -4.24 3.80
N SER A 221 10.26 -3.31 4.71
CA SER A 221 10.66 -1.93 4.45
C SER A 221 11.65 -1.47 5.52
N HIS A 222 12.04 -0.21 5.50
CA HIS A 222 12.94 0.36 6.47
C HIS A 222 12.46 1.72 6.96
N ARG A 223 12.76 2.06 8.24
CA ARG A 223 12.42 3.34 8.83
C ARG A 223 12.93 4.54 8.01
N LEU A 224 14.12 4.44 7.41
CA LEU A 224 14.67 5.50 6.57
C LEU A 224 13.86 5.73 5.30
N GLY A 225 13.32 4.69 4.66
CA GLY A 225 12.44 4.84 3.50
C GLY A 225 11.16 5.59 3.85
N ALA A 226 10.55 5.24 4.98
CA ALA A 226 9.39 5.97 5.49
C ALA A 226 9.74 7.44 5.84
N GLU A 227 10.89 7.68 6.47
CA GLU A 227 11.38 9.03 6.77
C GLU A 227 11.65 9.84 5.50
N ASN A 228 12.30 9.26 4.51
CA ASN A 228 12.59 9.93 3.24
C ASN A 228 11.29 10.25 2.48
N THR A 229 10.30 9.37 2.51
CA THR A 229 8.97 9.63 1.93
C THR A 229 8.28 10.79 2.64
N PHE A 230 8.28 10.80 3.96
CA PHE A 230 7.74 11.90 4.76
C PHE A 230 8.44 13.23 4.46
N ARG A 231 9.77 13.24 4.39
CA ARG A 231 10.56 14.45 4.08
C ARG A 231 10.26 14.98 2.69
N LEU A 232 10.14 14.10 1.69
CA LEU A 232 9.80 14.50 0.33
C LEU A 232 8.38 15.08 0.26
N LEU A 233 7.41 14.47 0.95
CA LEU A 233 6.05 14.98 1.04
C LEU A 233 6.01 16.38 1.67
N CYS A 234 6.73 16.59 2.77
CA CYS A 234 6.88 17.92 3.39
C CYS A 234 7.54 18.92 2.45
N ALA A 235 8.65 18.54 1.81
CA ALA A 235 9.34 19.40 0.86
C ALA A 235 8.43 19.83 -0.30
N TYR A 236 7.62 18.91 -0.81
CA TYR A 236 6.74 19.16 -1.94
C TYR A 236 5.56 20.06 -1.60
N THR A 237 5.02 19.95 -0.41
CA THR A 237 3.79 20.66 -0.01
C THR A 237 4.05 21.98 0.70
N VAL A 238 5.23 22.16 1.35
CA VAL A 238 5.57 23.31 2.17
C VAL A 238 6.62 24.22 1.52
N ALA A 239 7.51 23.68 0.67
CA ALA A 239 8.65 24.40 0.07
C ALA A 239 8.29 25.41 -1.04
#